data_6d7d3f479252233923914c0850950072
#
_entry.id   6d7d3f479252233923914c0850950072
#
_cell.length_a   1.000
_cell.length_b   1.000
_cell.length_c   1.000
_cell.angle_alpha   90.00
_cell.angle_beta   90.00
_cell.angle_gamma   90.00
#
_symmetry.space_group_name_H-M   'P 1'
#
loop_
_entity.id
_entity.type
_entity.pdbx_description
1 polymer ?
#
loop_
_entity_poly.entity_id
_entity_poly.type
_entity_poly.pdbx_seq_one_letter_code
_entity_poly.pdbx_strand_id
1 'polypeptide(L)'
;MKKLLVSLVILLVSAGLSVRTAQAQDIHLYLTEHELPNLVNCLPPPPDTVGEAFTHDIMRYMWGKEQRLDPERLAVAMRDAVWDLDTLSAIYSEPFGLKIDKDKTPEIYRLFVDAISTIEQIRVRPKAHYFRMRPYARFHESSIYPQDDEWLSTDGSYPSGHTIRAWSAALLLAEVNPAAAEALFHRAVVSGESRVIAGCHWQSDVDASATAACIGYSALQSNPEYRAQAERAREEFRKVSGLPVLKPEFICDFADWTPEKEKVTGSTQGFAMYDKYAFVLHDKGRLCIFDMKKKKMVANYLLEGNTSHCNNACFGVEKASRKSQFPLLYIASCGGENCCYVTDVTLKGSQVVQKIFYTGTDYAGTIDWCLDAENGFIYTYGGRNGGYKLLKKFRLPKLSESDENGEVHLTDADVLDITRIDKGINIWQGSIVRGRYAYLPDGYAPHELFIHVVDLDEKRIALSKNITDLVDEPEGICLKDGCAWVVFNTTDGPRHSRLWRFSL
;
A
#
# COMPACT_ATOMS: atom_id res chain seq x y z
N MET A 1 -38.00 79.05 -5.83
CA MET A 1 -37.91 78.60 -4.40
C MET A 1 -38.76 77.34 -4.30
N LYS A 2 -38.18 76.36 -3.57
CA LYS A 2 -38.67 75.05 -3.18
C LYS A 2 -38.22 73.90 -4.10
N LYS A 3 -37.15 73.22 -3.61
CA LYS A 3 -36.63 71.96 -4.05
C LYS A 3 -37.62 70.83 -3.68
N LEU A 4 -37.96 69.98 -4.61
CA LEU A 4 -38.63 68.72 -4.33
C LEU A 4 -37.55 67.60 -4.29
N LEU A 5 -37.31 67.06 -3.09
CA LEU A 5 -36.57 65.81 -2.92
C LEU A 5 -37.50 64.65 -3.29
N VAL A 6 -37.09 63.82 -4.25
CA VAL A 6 -37.72 62.54 -4.51
C VAL A 6 -36.87 61.51 -3.82
N SER A 7 -37.39 60.94 -2.74
CA SER A 7 -36.77 59.81 -2.03
C SER A 7 -37.15 58.50 -2.74
N LEU A 8 -36.16 57.84 -3.34
CA LEU A 8 -36.30 56.51 -3.89
C LEU A 8 -36.10 55.48 -2.76
N VAL A 9 -37.17 54.86 -2.33
CA VAL A 9 -37.15 53.75 -1.38
C VAL A 9 -36.83 52.48 -2.16
N ILE A 10 -35.61 51.99 -2.02
CA ILE A 10 -35.22 50.64 -2.50
C ILE A 10 -35.62 49.63 -1.44
N LEU A 11 -36.66 48.85 -1.72
CA LEU A 11 -36.99 47.64 -0.93
C LEU A 11 -35.94 46.58 -1.21
N LEU A 12 -35.00 46.36 -0.27
CA LEU A 12 -34.14 45.19 -0.24
C LEU A 12 -34.94 44.03 0.32
N VAL A 13 -35.36 43.13 -0.56
CA VAL A 13 -35.81 41.78 -0.21
C VAL A 13 -34.58 41.00 0.25
N SER A 14 -34.43 40.82 1.57
CA SER A 14 -33.41 39.97 2.17
C SER A 14 -33.78 38.50 1.95
N ALA A 15 -33.42 37.94 0.78
CA ALA A 15 -33.26 36.49 0.64
C ALA A 15 -31.98 36.12 1.40
N GLY A 16 -32.14 35.45 2.53
CA GLY A 16 -31.03 34.97 3.36
C GLY A 16 -30.22 33.89 2.64
N LEU A 17 -29.34 34.28 1.75
CA LEU A 17 -28.17 33.52 1.39
C LEU A 17 -27.12 33.74 2.51
N SER A 18 -27.04 32.81 3.44
CA SER A 18 -25.86 32.69 4.29
C SER A 18 -24.68 32.42 3.38
N VAL A 19 -23.95 33.43 2.97
CA VAL A 19 -22.60 33.33 2.47
C VAL A 19 -21.83 32.75 3.64
N ARG A 20 -21.63 31.42 3.65
CA ARG A 20 -20.54 30.80 4.46
C ARG A 20 -19.29 31.50 3.96
N THR A 21 -18.79 32.45 4.73
CA THR A 21 -17.41 32.91 4.59
C THR A 21 -16.56 31.66 4.74
N ALA A 22 -15.96 31.21 3.63
CA ALA A 22 -14.88 30.25 3.69
C ALA A 22 -13.86 30.84 4.66
N GLN A 23 -13.68 30.23 5.83
CA GLN A 23 -12.60 30.59 6.72
C GLN A 23 -11.33 30.44 5.87
N ALA A 24 -10.59 31.54 5.71
CA ALA A 24 -9.29 31.50 5.08
C ALA A 24 -8.48 30.43 5.80
N GLN A 25 -8.06 29.40 5.07
CA GLN A 25 -7.21 28.37 5.59
C GLN A 25 -5.94 29.03 6.13
N ASP A 26 -5.60 28.77 7.38
CA ASP A 26 -4.35 29.24 7.99
C ASP A 26 -3.22 28.36 7.42
N ILE A 27 -2.70 28.75 6.25
CA ILE A 27 -1.64 28.02 5.54
C ILE A 27 -0.31 28.33 6.19
N HIS A 28 0.36 27.29 6.67
CA HIS A 28 1.70 27.40 7.22
C HIS A 28 2.76 27.10 6.13
N LEU A 29 3.66 28.04 5.90
CA LEU A 29 4.77 27.86 4.97
C LEU A 29 6.02 27.40 5.74
N TYR A 30 6.52 26.22 5.43
CA TYR A 30 7.75 25.67 6.03
C TYR A 30 9.01 26.42 5.59
N LEU A 31 9.02 26.95 4.36
CA LEU A 31 10.08 27.73 3.77
C LEU A 31 9.47 28.92 3.04
N THR A 32 10.14 30.06 3.12
CA THR A 32 9.81 31.23 2.30
C THR A 32 10.32 31.04 0.87
N GLU A 33 9.84 31.87 -0.07
CA GLU A 33 10.34 31.88 -1.46
C GLU A 33 11.87 32.05 -1.52
N HIS A 34 12.44 32.85 -0.62
CA HIS A 34 13.89 33.13 -0.58
C HIS A 34 14.71 31.95 -0.06
N GLU A 35 14.16 31.10 0.77
CA GLU A 35 14.81 29.89 1.31
C GLU A 35 14.72 28.71 0.33
N LEU A 36 13.76 28.74 -0.59
CA LEU A 36 13.68 27.74 -1.65
C LEU A 36 14.80 27.96 -2.70
N PRO A 37 15.32 26.88 -3.31
CA PRO A 37 16.28 26.97 -4.42
C PRO A 37 15.78 27.86 -5.56
N ASN A 38 16.67 28.70 -6.11
CA ASN A 38 16.32 29.51 -7.27
C ASN A 38 16.39 28.66 -8.55
N LEU A 39 15.25 28.33 -9.12
CA LEU A 39 15.17 27.47 -10.30
C LEU A 39 15.86 28.06 -11.55
N VAL A 40 16.03 29.38 -11.65
CA VAL A 40 16.80 29.99 -12.73
C VAL A 40 18.26 29.45 -12.76
N ASN A 41 18.79 29.05 -11.60
CA ASN A 41 20.14 28.50 -11.47
C ASN A 41 20.17 26.96 -11.52
N CYS A 42 19.03 26.28 -11.39
CA CYS A 42 18.94 24.84 -11.23
C CYS A 42 18.34 24.11 -12.44
N LEU A 43 17.51 24.81 -13.22
CA LEU A 43 16.85 24.22 -14.39
C LEU A 43 17.42 24.80 -15.68
N PRO A 44 17.41 24.03 -16.79
CA PRO A 44 17.64 24.57 -18.10
C PRO A 44 16.67 25.73 -18.39
N PRO A 45 17.06 26.74 -19.16
CA PRO A 45 16.09 27.73 -19.65
C PRO A 45 15.05 27.05 -20.54
N PRO A 46 13.84 27.67 -20.67
CA PRO A 46 12.86 27.16 -21.62
C PRO A 46 13.47 27.17 -23.04
N PRO A 47 13.10 26.22 -23.93
CA PRO A 47 13.59 26.15 -25.29
C PRO A 47 13.41 27.48 -26.05
N ASP A 48 14.39 27.86 -26.85
CA ASP A 48 14.24 28.94 -27.82
C ASP A 48 13.10 28.65 -28.80
N THR A 49 12.61 29.73 -29.46
CA THR A 49 11.49 29.60 -30.40
C THR A 49 11.87 28.98 -31.75
N VAL A 50 13.08 28.48 -31.88
CA VAL A 50 13.62 27.74 -33.02
C VAL A 50 14.41 26.52 -32.51
N GLY A 51 14.42 25.46 -33.28
CA GLY A 51 15.21 24.27 -32.96
C GLY A 51 14.37 23.04 -32.59
N GLU A 52 15.06 21.94 -32.35
CA GLU A 52 14.44 20.62 -32.13
C GLU A 52 13.54 20.58 -30.86
N ALA A 53 14.01 21.12 -29.76
CA ALA A 53 13.29 21.14 -28.51
C ALA A 53 11.96 21.93 -28.61
N PHE A 54 11.96 23.04 -29.33
CA PHE A 54 10.72 23.80 -29.58
C PHE A 54 9.81 23.11 -30.59
N THR A 55 10.38 22.42 -31.59
CA THR A 55 9.57 21.59 -32.50
C THR A 55 8.83 20.50 -31.73
N HIS A 56 9.48 19.87 -30.76
CA HIS A 56 8.82 18.91 -29.86
C HIS A 56 7.65 19.56 -29.09
N ASP A 57 7.84 20.75 -28.54
CA ASP A 57 6.79 21.52 -27.86
C ASP A 57 5.56 21.76 -28.78
N ILE A 58 5.81 22.13 -30.04
CA ILE A 58 4.75 22.33 -31.03
C ILE A 58 4.03 21.00 -31.32
N MET A 59 4.74 19.91 -31.53
CA MET A 59 4.13 18.60 -31.79
C MET A 59 3.27 18.15 -30.62
N ARG A 60 3.72 18.35 -29.40
CA ARG A 60 2.94 18.03 -28.18
C ARG A 60 1.72 18.93 -28.02
N TYR A 61 1.81 20.21 -28.38
CA TYR A 61 0.65 21.12 -28.42
C TYR A 61 -0.41 20.63 -29.42
N MET A 62 0.00 20.23 -30.63
CA MET A 62 -0.92 19.67 -31.63
C MET A 62 -1.54 18.35 -31.14
N TRP A 63 -0.75 17.44 -30.58
CA TRP A 63 -1.28 16.25 -29.90
C TRP A 63 -2.32 16.60 -28.83
N GLY A 64 -2.05 17.62 -28.01
CA GLY A 64 -2.99 18.08 -27.00
C GLY A 64 -4.33 18.53 -27.58
N LYS A 65 -4.33 19.17 -28.75
CA LYS A 65 -5.57 19.56 -29.47
C LYS A 65 -6.34 18.32 -29.96
N GLU A 66 -5.65 17.27 -30.42
CA GLU A 66 -6.29 15.99 -30.80
C GLU A 66 -6.95 15.33 -29.61
N GLN A 67 -6.30 15.35 -28.42
CA GLN A 67 -6.87 14.78 -27.20
C GLN A 67 -8.17 15.48 -26.73
N ARG A 68 -8.42 16.72 -27.16
CA ARG A 68 -9.68 17.44 -26.87
C ARG A 68 -10.89 16.82 -27.58
N LEU A 69 -10.67 15.98 -28.59
CA LEU A 69 -11.72 15.27 -29.32
C LEU A 69 -12.30 14.10 -28.52
N ASP A 70 -11.56 13.61 -27.52
CA ASP A 70 -12.05 12.64 -26.56
C ASP A 70 -12.73 13.37 -25.38
N PRO A 71 -14.07 13.25 -25.22
CA PRO A 71 -14.80 13.95 -24.17
C PRO A 71 -14.37 13.57 -22.76
N GLU A 72 -13.97 12.30 -22.52
CA GLU A 72 -13.53 11.82 -21.21
C GLU A 72 -12.18 12.46 -20.86
N ARG A 73 -11.23 12.44 -21.80
CA ARG A 73 -9.91 13.07 -21.60
C ARG A 73 -10.01 14.60 -21.45
N LEU A 74 -10.90 15.23 -22.19
CA LEU A 74 -11.17 16.67 -22.06
C LEU A 74 -11.75 17.00 -20.67
N ALA A 75 -12.71 16.20 -20.18
CA ALA A 75 -13.29 16.39 -18.85
C ALA A 75 -12.23 16.29 -17.74
N VAL A 76 -11.29 15.35 -17.86
CA VAL A 76 -10.14 15.24 -16.94
C VAL A 76 -9.28 16.50 -17.01
N ALA A 77 -8.95 17.00 -18.22
CA ALA A 77 -8.14 18.20 -18.37
C ALA A 77 -8.83 19.44 -17.78
N MET A 78 -10.14 19.54 -17.93
CA MET A 78 -10.95 20.61 -17.33
C MET A 78 -10.94 20.55 -15.79
N ARG A 79 -11.11 19.37 -15.20
CA ARG A 79 -11.04 19.18 -13.75
C ARG A 79 -9.66 19.54 -13.19
N ASP A 80 -8.59 19.21 -13.91
CA ASP A 80 -7.21 19.46 -13.50
C ASP A 80 -6.79 20.93 -13.54
N ALA A 81 -7.63 21.81 -14.04
CA ALA A 81 -7.39 23.26 -14.05
C ALA A 81 -7.72 23.94 -12.71
N VAL A 82 -8.43 23.27 -11.84
CA VAL A 82 -8.85 23.85 -10.57
C VAL A 82 -7.63 24.13 -9.68
N TRP A 83 -7.58 25.36 -9.14
CA TRP A 83 -6.41 25.82 -8.36
C TRP A 83 -6.55 25.56 -6.86
N ASP A 84 -7.74 25.37 -6.33
CA ASP A 84 -7.93 25.16 -4.89
C ASP A 84 -7.39 23.78 -4.43
N LEU A 85 -6.89 23.75 -3.19
CA LEU A 85 -6.27 22.55 -2.63
C LEU A 85 -7.29 21.52 -2.14
N ASP A 86 -8.52 21.90 -1.85
CA ASP A 86 -9.60 20.98 -1.49
C ASP A 86 -9.94 20.09 -2.69
N THR A 87 -10.11 20.68 -3.89
CA THR A 87 -10.31 19.90 -5.11
C THR A 87 -9.10 19.04 -5.46
N LEU A 88 -7.88 19.57 -5.30
CA LEU A 88 -6.68 18.79 -5.53
C LEU A 88 -6.58 17.59 -4.56
N SER A 89 -6.90 17.78 -3.28
CA SER A 89 -6.93 16.71 -2.29
C SER A 89 -7.96 15.63 -2.64
N ALA A 90 -9.13 16.03 -3.12
CA ALA A 90 -10.16 15.11 -3.59
C ALA A 90 -9.69 14.28 -4.81
N ILE A 91 -8.99 14.91 -5.77
CA ILE A 91 -8.42 14.24 -6.94
C ILE A 91 -7.37 13.20 -6.54
N TYR A 92 -6.57 13.47 -5.52
CA TYR A 92 -5.50 12.58 -5.05
C TYR A 92 -5.97 11.55 -4.02
N SER A 93 -7.19 11.65 -3.49
CA SER A 93 -7.72 10.71 -2.48
C SER A 93 -7.84 9.28 -3.02
N GLU A 94 -8.31 9.10 -4.25
CA GLU A 94 -8.44 7.79 -4.89
C GLU A 94 -7.07 7.11 -5.10
N PRO A 95 -6.10 7.71 -5.83
CA PRO A 95 -4.79 7.09 -6.01
C PRO A 95 -4.00 6.93 -4.71
N PHE A 96 -4.29 7.71 -3.67
CA PHE A 96 -3.68 7.58 -2.34
C PHE A 96 -4.24 6.39 -1.55
N GLY A 97 -5.46 5.94 -1.89
CA GLY A 97 -6.15 4.84 -1.19
C GLY A 97 -6.80 5.24 0.14
N LEU A 98 -6.92 6.55 0.40
CA LEU A 98 -7.60 7.08 1.57
C LEU A 98 -8.14 8.49 1.26
N LYS A 99 -9.37 8.78 1.72
CA LYS A 99 -9.92 10.13 1.57
C LYS A 99 -9.12 11.15 2.37
N ILE A 100 -8.55 12.13 1.69
CA ILE A 100 -7.85 13.26 2.31
C ILE A 100 -8.91 14.29 2.72
N ASP A 101 -9.12 14.45 4.03
CA ASP A 101 -10.26 15.19 4.59
C ASP A 101 -9.81 15.96 5.85
N LYS A 102 -10.12 17.26 5.89
CA LYS A 102 -9.69 18.14 6.99
C LYS A 102 -10.23 17.78 8.38
N ASP A 103 -11.35 17.06 8.43
CA ASP A 103 -11.99 16.65 9.68
C ASP A 103 -11.61 15.22 10.10
N LYS A 104 -11.41 14.31 9.11
CA LYS A 104 -11.17 12.89 9.35
C LYS A 104 -9.69 12.50 9.28
N THR A 105 -8.91 13.21 8.46
CA THR A 105 -7.47 13.00 8.28
C THR A 105 -6.73 14.35 8.36
N PRO A 106 -6.88 15.09 9.46
CA PRO A 106 -6.38 16.46 9.61
C PRO A 106 -4.86 16.58 9.45
N GLU A 107 -4.08 15.60 9.89
CA GLU A 107 -2.62 15.66 9.79
C GLU A 107 -2.13 15.42 8.35
N ILE A 108 -2.77 14.51 7.61
CA ILE A 108 -2.51 14.29 6.18
C ILE A 108 -2.93 15.51 5.37
N TYR A 109 -4.13 16.03 5.65
CA TYR A 109 -4.64 17.21 4.97
C TYR A 109 -3.75 18.44 5.22
N ARG A 110 -3.29 18.65 6.45
CA ARG A 110 -2.38 19.74 6.81
C ARG A 110 -1.03 19.60 6.09
N LEU A 111 -0.43 18.42 6.12
CA LEU A 111 0.79 18.14 5.35
C LEU A 111 0.62 18.50 3.88
N PHE A 112 -0.48 18.05 3.28
CA PHE A 112 -0.81 18.28 1.89
C PHE A 112 -0.91 19.78 1.55
N VAL A 113 -1.69 20.53 2.33
CA VAL A 113 -1.92 21.96 2.07
C VAL A 113 -0.66 22.78 2.31
N ASP A 114 0.00 22.64 3.46
CA ASP A 114 1.12 23.48 3.86
C ASP A 114 2.35 23.22 2.99
N ALA A 115 2.66 21.94 2.70
CA ALA A 115 3.84 21.60 1.91
C ALA A 115 3.66 21.94 0.42
N ILE A 116 2.49 21.73 -0.18
CA ILE A 116 2.24 22.14 -1.56
C ILE A 116 2.30 23.65 -1.68
N SER A 117 1.68 24.38 -0.75
CA SER A 117 1.73 25.86 -0.74
C SER A 117 3.16 26.38 -0.56
N THR A 118 3.99 25.67 0.16
CA THR A 118 5.42 26.00 0.28
C THR A 118 6.14 25.74 -1.04
N ILE A 119 6.05 24.54 -1.59
CA ILE A 119 6.79 24.14 -2.80
C ILE A 119 6.38 24.99 -4.00
N GLU A 120 5.11 25.32 -4.16
CA GLU A 120 4.66 26.08 -5.33
C GLU A 120 5.31 27.49 -5.45
N GLN A 121 5.80 28.06 -4.35
CA GLN A 121 6.54 29.33 -4.36
C GLN A 121 7.78 29.29 -5.27
N ILE A 122 8.35 28.11 -5.49
CA ILE A 122 9.58 27.90 -6.29
C ILE A 122 9.40 28.39 -7.74
N ARG A 123 8.16 28.48 -8.25
CA ARG A 123 7.84 28.92 -9.62
C ARG A 123 7.94 30.44 -9.84
N VAL A 124 7.91 31.24 -8.77
CA VAL A 124 7.78 32.71 -8.87
C VAL A 124 8.94 33.33 -9.64
N ARG A 125 10.16 33.05 -9.21
CA ARG A 125 11.39 33.62 -9.84
C ARG A 125 11.57 33.23 -11.30
N PRO A 126 11.50 31.96 -11.72
CA PRO A 126 11.66 31.59 -13.12
C PRO A 126 10.52 32.12 -14.00
N LYS A 127 9.28 32.19 -13.52
CA LYS A 127 8.16 32.79 -14.27
C LYS A 127 8.42 34.26 -14.57
N ALA A 128 8.86 35.04 -13.59
CA ALA A 128 9.21 36.44 -13.77
C ALA A 128 10.44 36.63 -14.65
N HIS A 129 11.46 35.74 -14.50
CA HIS A 129 12.71 35.85 -15.25
C HIS A 129 12.54 35.57 -16.75
N TYR A 130 11.86 34.47 -17.12
CA TYR A 130 11.75 34.02 -18.51
C TYR A 130 10.55 34.61 -19.22
N PHE A 131 9.45 34.85 -18.51
CA PHE A 131 8.19 35.36 -19.04
C PHE A 131 7.79 34.67 -20.36
N ARG A 132 7.83 33.34 -20.40
CA ARG A 132 7.58 32.57 -21.61
C ARG A 132 6.13 32.69 -22.08
N MET A 133 5.92 32.97 -23.37
CA MET A 133 4.59 33.05 -23.98
C MET A 133 3.92 31.66 -23.98
N ARG A 134 2.62 31.63 -23.62
CA ARG A 134 1.83 30.40 -23.62
C ARG A 134 1.47 29.94 -25.03
N PRO A 135 1.26 28.59 -25.25
CA PRO A 135 0.94 28.05 -26.57
C PRO A 135 -0.24 28.72 -27.25
N TYR A 136 -1.39 28.78 -26.56
CA TYR A 136 -2.60 29.41 -27.14
C TYR A 136 -2.38 30.87 -27.59
N ALA A 137 -1.68 31.65 -26.80
CA ALA A 137 -1.36 33.03 -27.11
C ALA A 137 -0.42 33.15 -28.33
N ARG A 138 0.55 32.26 -28.45
CA ARG A 138 1.50 32.21 -29.57
C ARG A 138 0.80 31.90 -30.89
N PHE A 139 -0.19 31.03 -30.87
CA PHE A 139 -0.93 30.66 -32.08
C PHE A 139 -2.20 31.50 -32.31
N HIS A 140 -2.45 32.51 -31.47
CA HIS A 140 -3.63 33.33 -31.52
C HIS A 140 -4.94 32.52 -31.47
N GLU A 141 -4.94 31.48 -30.66
CA GLU A 141 -6.04 30.59 -30.40
C GLU A 141 -6.56 30.79 -28.97
N SER A 142 -7.65 30.13 -28.60
CA SER A 142 -8.09 30.06 -27.20
C SER A 142 -7.62 28.75 -26.54
N SER A 143 -7.36 28.84 -25.26
CA SER A 143 -7.24 27.65 -24.43
C SER A 143 -8.59 26.95 -24.26
N ILE A 144 -8.64 25.83 -23.51
CA ILE A 144 -9.95 25.26 -23.11
C ILE A 144 -10.67 26.08 -22.02
N TYR A 145 -10.03 27.16 -21.56
CA TYR A 145 -10.56 28.10 -20.56
C TYR A 145 -10.53 29.53 -21.11
N PRO A 146 -11.35 29.85 -22.13
CA PRO A 146 -11.33 31.18 -22.80
C PRO A 146 -11.51 32.36 -21.85
N GLN A 147 -12.24 32.16 -20.76
CA GLN A 147 -12.47 33.17 -19.73
C GLN A 147 -11.21 33.57 -18.95
N ASP A 148 -10.20 32.70 -18.93
CA ASP A 148 -8.95 32.92 -18.19
C ASP A 148 -7.80 33.37 -19.10
N ASP A 149 -7.96 33.33 -20.41
CA ASP A 149 -6.88 33.54 -21.38
C ASP A 149 -6.24 34.93 -21.26
N GLU A 150 -7.03 35.98 -21.04
CA GLU A 150 -6.52 37.34 -20.87
C GLU A 150 -5.63 37.44 -19.65
N TRP A 151 -6.09 36.93 -18.49
CA TRP A 151 -5.33 36.92 -17.27
C TRP A 151 -4.05 36.01 -17.39
N LEU A 152 -4.22 34.80 -17.93
CA LEU A 152 -3.12 33.89 -18.12
C LEU A 152 -2.02 34.42 -19.05
N SER A 153 -2.37 35.29 -19.99
CA SER A 153 -1.38 35.92 -20.89
C SER A 153 -0.43 36.88 -20.17
N THR A 154 -0.81 37.34 -18.97
CA THR A 154 0.01 38.26 -18.15
C THR A 154 0.97 37.51 -17.22
N ASP A 155 0.89 36.14 -17.14
CA ASP A 155 1.75 35.27 -16.34
C ASP A 155 2.52 34.30 -17.23
N GLY A 156 3.85 34.25 -17.11
CA GLY A 156 4.71 33.38 -17.90
C GLY A 156 4.33 31.90 -17.79
N SER A 157 4.53 31.13 -18.87
CA SER A 157 4.19 29.71 -18.87
C SER A 157 5.20 28.82 -18.14
N TYR A 158 6.45 29.20 -18.04
CA TYR A 158 7.56 28.37 -17.55
C TYR A 158 7.98 28.68 -16.11
N PRO A 159 8.02 27.70 -15.20
CA PRO A 159 7.44 26.36 -15.28
C PRO A 159 5.92 26.36 -14.98
N SER A 160 5.23 25.23 -15.19
CA SER A 160 3.81 25.05 -14.92
C SER A 160 3.50 24.93 -13.42
N GLY A 161 2.76 25.88 -12.85
CA GLY A 161 2.38 25.85 -11.45
C GLY A 161 1.47 24.66 -11.08
N HIS A 162 0.46 24.35 -11.93
CA HIS A 162 -0.40 23.17 -11.72
C HIS A 162 0.37 21.87 -11.72
N THR A 163 1.37 21.72 -12.60
CA THR A 163 2.20 20.51 -12.65
C THR A 163 3.10 20.42 -11.42
N ILE A 164 3.68 21.54 -10.94
CA ILE A 164 4.43 21.54 -9.67
C ILE A 164 3.56 21.04 -8.52
N ARG A 165 2.31 21.54 -8.39
CA ARG A 165 1.37 21.12 -7.34
C ARG A 165 1.03 19.64 -7.45
N ALA A 166 0.78 19.15 -8.66
CA ALA A 166 0.45 17.74 -8.91
C ALA A 166 1.59 16.79 -8.52
N TRP A 167 2.83 17.11 -8.94
CA TRP A 167 4.02 16.32 -8.57
C TRP A 167 4.36 16.44 -7.09
N SER A 168 4.17 17.62 -6.49
CA SER A 168 4.32 17.79 -5.04
C SER A 168 3.33 16.92 -4.28
N ALA A 169 2.06 16.89 -4.69
CA ALA A 169 1.05 16.02 -4.10
C ALA A 169 1.47 14.53 -4.17
N ALA A 170 1.95 14.07 -5.32
CA ALA A 170 2.40 12.69 -5.48
C ALA A 170 3.60 12.37 -4.57
N LEU A 171 4.61 13.24 -4.49
CA LEU A 171 5.79 13.05 -3.66
C LEU A 171 5.43 12.98 -2.16
N LEU A 172 4.63 13.93 -1.68
CA LEU A 172 4.22 14.01 -0.29
C LEU A 172 3.36 12.82 0.14
N LEU A 173 2.40 12.43 -0.70
CA LEU A 173 1.52 11.31 -0.41
C LEU A 173 2.21 9.95 -0.55
N ALA A 174 3.16 9.80 -1.48
CA ALA A 174 4.01 8.62 -1.59
C ALA A 174 4.95 8.46 -0.38
N GLU A 175 5.37 9.55 0.25
CA GLU A 175 6.12 9.53 1.51
C GLU A 175 5.26 8.99 2.67
N VAL A 176 3.96 9.30 2.68
CA VAL A 176 3.01 8.81 3.70
C VAL A 176 2.56 7.37 3.42
N ASN A 177 2.24 7.05 2.18
CA ASN A 177 1.83 5.72 1.71
C ASN A 177 2.67 5.26 0.51
N PRO A 178 3.86 4.67 0.73
CA PRO A 178 4.73 4.20 -0.36
C PRO A 178 4.07 3.16 -1.28
N ALA A 179 3.11 2.38 -0.78
CA ALA A 179 2.39 1.38 -1.60
C ALA A 179 1.53 2.02 -2.71
N ALA A 180 1.15 3.28 -2.55
CA ALA A 180 0.38 4.05 -3.54
C ALA A 180 1.26 4.81 -4.56
N ALA A 181 2.58 4.73 -4.46
CA ALA A 181 3.50 5.58 -5.24
C ALA A 181 3.25 5.50 -6.76
N GLU A 182 3.08 4.30 -7.32
CA GLU A 182 2.85 4.11 -8.76
C GLU A 182 1.58 4.84 -9.23
N ALA A 183 0.47 4.70 -8.51
CA ALA A 183 -0.81 5.35 -8.83
C ALA A 183 -0.71 6.88 -8.68
N LEU A 184 -0.04 7.36 -7.63
CA LEU A 184 0.15 8.78 -7.36
C LEU A 184 1.00 9.47 -8.45
N PHE A 185 2.13 8.86 -8.85
CA PHE A 185 2.97 9.42 -9.91
C PHE A 185 2.31 9.34 -11.28
N HIS A 186 1.59 8.25 -11.58
CA HIS A 186 0.76 8.19 -12.79
C HIS A 186 -0.25 9.35 -12.83
N ARG A 187 -0.92 9.64 -11.70
CA ARG A 187 -1.87 10.75 -11.60
C ARG A 187 -1.18 12.11 -11.83
N ALA A 188 0.04 12.30 -11.34
CA ALA A 188 0.80 13.53 -11.57
C ALA A 188 1.17 13.72 -13.04
N VAL A 189 1.56 12.64 -13.74
CA VAL A 189 1.82 12.65 -15.20
C VAL A 189 0.57 13.07 -15.96
N VAL A 190 -0.60 12.46 -15.67
CA VAL A 190 -1.88 12.81 -16.29
C VAL A 190 -2.24 14.27 -16.04
N SER A 191 -1.98 14.82 -14.84
CA SER A 191 -2.18 16.24 -14.53
C SER A 191 -1.29 17.16 -15.36
N GLY A 192 -0.03 16.78 -15.56
CA GLY A 192 0.90 17.51 -16.43
C GLY A 192 0.41 17.55 -17.90
N GLU A 193 0.03 16.39 -18.44
CA GLU A 193 -0.53 16.29 -19.78
C GLU A 193 -1.80 17.13 -19.97
N SER A 194 -2.63 17.21 -18.93
CA SER A 194 -3.83 18.04 -18.91
C SER A 194 -3.51 19.52 -19.18
N ARG A 195 -2.32 20.00 -18.79
CA ARG A 195 -1.90 21.40 -19.04
C ARG A 195 -1.50 21.63 -20.50
N VAL A 196 -0.96 20.60 -21.16
CA VAL A 196 -0.66 20.62 -22.61
C VAL A 196 -1.98 20.56 -23.39
N ILE A 197 -2.88 19.66 -23.03
CA ILE A 197 -4.23 19.53 -23.63
C ILE A 197 -4.99 20.83 -23.49
N ALA A 198 -4.91 21.48 -22.33
CA ALA A 198 -5.52 22.78 -22.10
C ALA A 198 -4.99 23.88 -23.04
N GLY A 199 -3.79 23.71 -23.59
CA GLY A 199 -3.11 24.73 -24.40
C GLY A 199 -2.46 25.83 -23.57
N CYS A 200 -2.42 25.68 -22.25
CA CYS A 200 -1.87 26.68 -21.33
C CYS A 200 -0.36 26.58 -21.16
N HIS A 201 0.22 25.39 -21.40
CA HIS A 201 1.62 25.11 -21.17
C HIS A 201 2.23 24.29 -22.31
N TRP A 202 3.52 24.50 -22.57
CA TRP A 202 4.34 23.68 -23.43
C TRP A 202 4.74 22.38 -22.71
N GLN A 203 5.12 21.33 -23.47
CA GLN A 203 5.59 20.09 -22.84
C GLN A 203 6.83 20.36 -21.99
N SER A 204 7.76 21.15 -22.46
CA SER A 204 8.97 21.51 -21.69
C SER A 204 8.69 22.31 -20.41
N ASP A 205 7.58 23.07 -20.33
CA ASP A 205 7.12 23.69 -19.07
C ASP A 205 6.71 22.62 -18.06
N VAL A 206 6.01 21.58 -18.54
CA VAL A 206 5.54 20.43 -17.73
C VAL A 206 6.71 19.61 -17.22
N ASP A 207 7.65 19.27 -18.11
CA ASP A 207 8.84 18.46 -17.77
C ASP A 207 9.72 19.17 -16.72
N ALA A 208 9.96 20.46 -16.92
CA ALA A 208 10.70 21.29 -15.95
C ALA A 208 9.98 21.36 -14.59
N SER A 209 8.63 21.30 -14.58
CA SER A 209 7.84 21.37 -13.36
C SER A 209 7.95 20.13 -12.51
N ALA A 210 8.05 18.94 -13.10
CA ALA A 210 8.30 17.71 -12.38
C ALA A 210 9.62 17.79 -11.61
N THR A 211 10.69 18.25 -12.29
CA THR A 211 11.99 18.48 -11.67
C THR A 211 11.93 19.57 -10.59
N ALA A 212 11.20 20.66 -10.85
CA ALA A 212 11.01 21.73 -9.87
C ALA A 212 10.33 21.24 -8.58
N ALA A 213 9.31 20.40 -8.70
CA ALA A 213 8.64 19.78 -7.54
C ALA A 213 9.61 18.91 -6.74
N CYS A 214 10.43 18.10 -7.40
CA CYS A 214 11.45 17.28 -6.73
C CYS A 214 12.49 18.15 -6.00
N ILE A 215 12.93 19.25 -6.58
CA ILE A 215 13.86 20.20 -5.95
C ILE A 215 13.22 20.84 -4.72
N GLY A 216 11.98 21.32 -4.85
CA GLY A 216 11.25 21.92 -3.73
C GLY A 216 10.98 20.92 -2.60
N TYR A 217 10.57 19.71 -2.94
CA TYR A 217 10.39 18.60 -1.98
C TYR A 217 11.71 18.26 -1.26
N SER A 218 12.82 18.18 -1.99
CA SER A 218 14.14 17.94 -1.39
C SER A 218 14.54 19.04 -0.40
N ALA A 219 14.22 20.30 -0.68
CA ALA A 219 14.48 21.41 0.24
C ALA A 219 13.68 21.27 1.55
N LEU A 220 12.44 20.79 1.48
CA LEU A 220 11.61 20.55 2.68
C LEU A 220 12.20 19.50 3.63
N GLN A 221 12.93 18.50 3.10
CA GLN A 221 13.48 17.40 3.92
C GLN A 221 14.46 17.89 4.99
N SER A 222 15.06 19.06 4.85
CA SER A 222 15.93 19.66 5.85
C SER A 222 15.15 20.40 6.97
N ASN A 223 13.89 20.75 6.73
CA ASN A 223 13.08 21.51 7.69
C ASN A 223 12.52 20.57 8.80
N PRO A 224 12.80 20.85 10.10
CA PRO A 224 12.37 19.98 11.20
C PRO A 224 10.85 19.99 11.43
N GLU A 225 10.16 21.10 11.16
CA GLU A 225 8.70 21.19 11.32
C GLU A 225 7.98 20.39 10.25
N TYR A 226 8.45 20.44 9.01
CA TYR A 226 7.97 19.59 7.93
C TYR A 226 8.11 18.10 8.29
N ARG A 227 9.31 17.67 8.72
CA ARG A 227 9.54 16.27 9.10
C ARG A 227 8.62 15.80 10.22
N ALA A 228 8.39 16.66 11.22
CA ALA A 228 7.47 16.36 12.32
C ALA A 228 6.02 16.22 11.80
N GLN A 229 5.59 17.08 10.86
CA GLN A 229 4.26 16.98 10.25
C GLN A 229 4.12 15.74 9.38
N ALA A 230 5.14 15.40 8.58
CA ALA A 230 5.15 14.18 7.77
C ALA A 230 5.04 12.92 8.64
N GLU A 231 5.70 12.89 9.81
CA GLU A 231 5.57 11.75 10.74
C GLU A 231 4.17 11.67 11.34
N ARG A 232 3.55 12.78 11.75
CA ARG A 232 2.15 12.78 12.22
C ARG A 232 1.19 12.30 11.14
N ALA A 233 1.40 12.70 9.89
CA ALA A 233 0.59 12.23 8.76
C ALA A 233 0.74 10.72 8.51
N ARG A 234 1.95 10.16 8.65
CA ARG A 234 2.18 8.70 8.56
C ARG A 234 1.49 7.96 9.71
N GLU A 235 1.58 8.48 10.93
CA GLU A 235 0.90 7.87 12.09
C GLU A 235 -0.62 7.89 11.91
N GLU A 236 -1.17 9.02 11.44
CA GLU A 236 -2.61 9.12 11.14
C GLU A 236 -3.03 8.15 10.04
N PHE A 237 -2.25 8.06 8.94
CA PHE A 237 -2.52 7.12 7.86
C PHE A 237 -2.57 5.68 8.37
N ARG A 238 -1.58 5.24 9.15
CA ARG A 238 -1.56 3.91 9.75
C ARG A 238 -2.80 3.66 10.62
N LYS A 239 -3.14 4.63 11.46
CA LYS A 239 -4.29 4.55 12.36
C LYS A 239 -5.62 4.45 11.61
N VAL A 240 -5.82 5.29 10.59
CA VAL A 240 -7.08 5.34 9.84
C VAL A 240 -7.22 4.17 8.88
N SER A 241 -6.13 3.76 8.23
CA SER A 241 -6.10 2.58 7.34
C SER A 241 -6.14 1.26 8.10
N GLY A 242 -5.86 1.26 9.42
CA GLY A 242 -5.75 0.03 10.22
C GLY A 242 -4.52 -0.82 9.87
N LEU A 243 -3.54 -0.23 9.18
CA LEU A 243 -2.30 -0.94 8.83
C LEU A 243 -1.42 -1.14 10.07
N PRO A 244 -0.81 -2.32 10.23
CA PRO A 244 0.06 -2.64 11.37
C PRO A 244 1.38 -1.87 11.32
N VAL A 245 1.98 -1.66 12.47
CA VAL A 245 3.33 -1.05 12.58
C VAL A 245 4.44 -2.06 12.29
N LEU A 246 4.22 -3.33 12.60
CA LEU A 246 5.16 -4.45 12.44
C LEU A 246 6.54 -4.16 13.07
N LYS A 247 6.55 -3.67 14.32
CA LYS A 247 7.79 -3.47 15.08
C LYS A 247 8.27 -4.83 15.61
N PRO A 248 9.49 -5.29 15.24
CA PRO A 248 10.01 -6.58 15.69
C PRO A 248 10.45 -6.56 17.15
N GLU A 249 10.20 -7.65 17.84
CA GLU A 249 10.69 -7.95 19.20
C GLU A 249 11.11 -9.40 19.25
N PHE A 250 12.37 -9.68 19.64
CA PHE A 250 12.85 -11.02 19.84
C PHE A 250 12.25 -11.62 21.11
N ILE A 251 11.71 -12.84 21.03
CA ILE A 251 11.05 -13.50 22.15
C ILE A 251 11.90 -14.62 22.72
N CYS A 252 12.34 -15.57 21.88
CA CYS A 252 13.15 -16.70 22.31
C CYS A 252 13.78 -17.44 21.13
N ASP A 253 14.76 -18.27 21.45
CA ASP A 253 15.17 -19.38 20.61
C ASP A 253 14.61 -20.68 21.22
N PHE A 254 13.81 -21.43 20.46
CA PHE A 254 13.23 -22.68 20.94
C PHE A 254 14.28 -23.77 21.20
N ALA A 255 15.48 -23.65 20.64
CA ALA A 255 16.59 -24.54 20.95
C ALA A 255 17.00 -24.49 22.43
N ASP A 256 16.89 -23.30 23.07
CA ASP A 256 17.18 -23.11 24.49
C ASP A 256 16.20 -23.85 25.42
N TRP A 257 15.00 -24.13 24.89
CA TRP A 257 13.92 -24.81 25.63
C TRP A 257 13.81 -26.30 25.30
N THR A 258 14.70 -26.79 24.42
CA THR A 258 14.71 -28.16 23.91
C THR A 258 15.80 -28.97 24.60
N PRO A 259 15.49 -30.11 25.23
CA PRO A 259 16.53 -31.01 25.78
C PRO A 259 17.50 -31.46 24.71
N GLU A 260 18.82 -31.55 25.03
CA GLU A 260 19.87 -31.88 24.07
C GLU A 260 19.57 -33.13 23.24
N LYS A 261 19.08 -34.18 23.91
CA LYS A 261 18.71 -35.46 23.27
C LYS A 261 17.48 -35.40 22.36
N GLU A 262 16.75 -34.29 22.39
CA GLU A 262 15.49 -34.08 21.64
C GLU A 262 15.62 -32.97 20.59
N LYS A 263 16.84 -32.46 20.38
CA LYS A 263 17.11 -31.45 19.36
C LYS A 263 16.72 -31.94 17.97
N VAL A 264 16.02 -31.07 17.23
CA VAL A 264 15.53 -31.36 15.88
C VAL A 264 16.60 -30.96 14.87
N THR A 265 16.81 -31.78 13.86
CA THR A 265 17.77 -31.51 12.77
C THR A 265 17.14 -31.02 11.47
N GLY A 266 15.81 -31.07 11.36
CA GLY A 266 15.05 -30.57 10.19
C GLY A 266 14.88 -29.07 10.23
N SER A 267 14.68 -28.44 9.04
CA SER A 267 14.33 -27.02 8.93
C SER A 267 13.03 -26.73 9.66
N THR A 268 12.99 -25.59 10.32
CA THR A 268 11.75 -25.01 10.84
C THR A 268 10.88 -24.60 9.65
N GLN A 269 9.58 -24.79 9.76
CA GLN A 269 8.61 -24.53 8.72
C GLN A 269 7.36 -23.86 9.32
N GLY A 270 6.22 -24.51 9.35
CA GLY A 270 4.98 -23.96 9.85
C GLY A 270 4.97 -23.61 11.33
N PHE A 271 4.13 -22.66 11.69
CA PHE A 271 3.99 -22.17 13.07
C PHE A 271 2.55 -21.82 13.41
N ALA A 272 2.12 -22.25 14.60
CA ALA A 272 0.83 -21.85 15.15
C ALA A 272 0.89 -21.68 16.66
N MET A 273 -0.01 -20.89 17.23
CA MET A 273 -0.16 -20.76 18.69
C MET A 273 -1.60 -20.99 19.12
N TYR A 274 -1.79 -21.66 20.26
CA TYR A 274 -3.07 -21.79 20.92
C TYR A 274 -2.89 -21.73 22.44
N ASP A 275 -3.69 -20.89 23.10
CA ASP A 275 -3.55 -20.58 24.54
C ASP A 275 -2.09 -20.23 24.87
N LYS A 276 -1.45 -20.99 25.74
CA LYS A 276 -0.03 -20.83 26.15
C LYS A 276 0.94 -21.70 25.35
N TYR A 277 0.49 -22.40 24.34
CA TYR A 277 1.33 -23.31 23.57
C TYR A 277 1.72 -22.75 22.21
N ALA A 278 2.99 -22.92 21.86
CA ALA A 278 3.53 -22.70 20.53
C ALA A 278 3.78 -24.08 19.87
N PHE A 279 3.32 -24.21 18.63
CA PHE A 279 3.41 -25.38 17.78
C PHE A 279 4.37 -25.06 16.64
N VAL A 280 5.54 -25.68 16.66
CA VAL A 280 6.60 -25.48 15.66
C VAL A 280 6.70 -26.74 14.82
N LEU A 281 6.43 -26.60 13.53
CA LEU A 281 6.54 -27.69 12.57
C LEU A 281 7.90 -27.65 11.89
N HIS A 282 8.40 -28.84 11.57
CA HIS A 282 9.68 -29.04 10.89
C HIS A 282 9.48 -29.98 9.71
N ASP A 283 10.51 -30.08 8.88
CA ASP A 283 10.58 -31.05 7.80
C ASP A 283 10.12 -32.44 8.22
N LYS A 284 9.53 -33.17 7.27
CA LYS A 284 9.05 -34.55 7.41
C LYS A 284 7.96 -34.73 8.46
N GLY A 285 7.15 -33.67 8.66
CA GLY A 285 6.00 -33.73 9.55
C GLY A 285 6.35 -33.82 11.04
N ARG A 286 7.50 -33.33 11.47
CA ARG A 286 7.82 -33.29 12.90
C ARG A 286 7.16 -32.08 13.55
N LEU A 287 6.48 -32.33 14.67
CA LEU A 287 5.85 -31.31 15.49
C LEU A 287 6.50 -31.23 16.86
N CYS A 288 6.96 -30.03 17.23
CA CYS A 288 7.42 -29.68 18.57
C CYS A 288 6.43 -28.73 19.22
N ILE A 289 5.99 -29.01 20.46
CA ILE A 289 5.07 -28.16 21.21
C ILE A 289 5.79 -27.61 22.43
N PHE A 290 5.73 -26.27 22.60
CA PHE A 290 6.38 -25.56 23.70
C PHE A 290 5.34 -24.89 24.59
N ASP A 291 5.49 -25.01 25.91
CA ASP A 291 4.73 -24.21 26.89
C ASP A 291 5.46 -22.87 27.09
N MET A 292 4.90 -21.81 26.51
CA MET A 292 5.48 -20.46 26.51
C MET A 292 5.62 -19.86 27.92
N LYS A 293 4.73 -20.25 28.85
CA LYS A 293 4.80 -19.79 30.25
C LYS A 293 5.91 -20.52 31.03
N LYS A 294 6.07 -21.83 30.77
CA LYS A 294 7.09 -22.66 31.43
C LYS A 294 8.44 -22.64 30.74
N LYS A 295 8.52 -22.03 29.56
CA LYS A 295 9.71 -21.94 28.72
C LYS A 295 10.38 -23.30 28.51
N LYS A 296 9.60 -24.30 28.07
CA LYS A 296 10.10 -25.65 27.82
C LYS A 296 9.28 -26.39 26.77
N MET A 297 9.93 -27.31 26.07
CA MET A 297 9.26 -28.28 25.21
C MET A 297 8.40 -29.23 26.07
N VAL A 298 7.18 -29.51 25.60
CA VAL A 298 6.22 -30.38 26.28
C VAL A 298 5.78 -31.57 25.41
N ALA A 299 6.03 -31.52 24.10
CA ALA A 299 5.84 -32.64 23.18
C ALA A 299 6.76 -32.53 21.98
N ASN A 300 7.18 -33.67 21.45
CA ASN A 300 8.00 -33.83 20.24
C ASN A 300 7.69 -35.18 19.61
N TYR A 301 7.02 -35.18 18.44
CA TYR A 301 6.62 -36.39 17.72
C TYR A 301 6.47 -36.12 16.22
N LEU A 302 6.41 -37.21 15.43
CA LEU A 302 6.02 -37.14 14.02
C LEU A 302 4.51 -37.14 13.91
N LEU A 303 4.00 -36.26 13.04
CA LEU A 303 2.58 -36.23 12.70
C LEU A 303 2.15 -37.56 12.06
N GLU A 304 1.07 -38.13 12.53
CA GLU A 304 0.49 -39.32 11.91
C GLU A 304 -0.17 -38.93 10.59
N GLY A 305 0.18 -39.65 9.52
CA GLY A 305 -0.42 -39.43 8.20
C GLY A 305 0.08 -38.18 7.43
N ASN A 306 1.06 -37.45 7.99
CA ASN A 306 1.66 -36.30 7.30
C ASN A 306 3.17 -36.28 7.47
N THR A 307 3.90 -36.62 6.41
CA THR A 307 5.37 -36.62 6.37
C THR A 307 5.93 -35.55 5.42
N SER A 308 5.11 -34.59 5.04
CA SER A 308 5.46 -33.53 4.08
C SER A 308 6.33 -32.45 4.71
N HIS A 309 6.74 -31.53 3.88
CA HIS A 309 7.30 -30.25 4.27
C HIS A 309 6.14 -29.33 4.71
N CYS A 310 5.92 -29.23 6.01
CA CYS A 310 4.76 -28.55 6.61
C CYS A 310 4.90 -27.04 6.59
N ASN A 311 4.74 -26.43 5.43
CA ASN A 311 5.09 -25.05 5.10
C ASN A 311 4.32 -23.99 5.91
N ASN A 312 3.10 -24.28 6.33
CA ASN A 312 2.28 -23.37 7.13
C ASN A 312 1.35 -24.13 8.07
N ALA A 313 0.92 -23.49 9.16
CA ALA A 313 -0.03 -24.07 10.09
C ALA A 313 -0.95 -23.00 10.71
N CYS A 314 -2.25 -23.28 10.75
CA CYS A 314 -3.24 -22.39 11.34
C CYS A 314 -4.24 -23.20 12.19
N PHE A 315 -4.59 -22.72 13.38
CA PHE A 315 -5.71 -23.29 14.11
C PHE A 315 -7.04 -22.79 13.56
N GLY A 316 -7.99 -23.72 13.33
CA GLY A 316 -9.40 -23.40 13.10
C GLY A 316 -10.16 -23.22 14.41
N VAL A 317 -11.50 -23.21 14.30
CA VAL A 317 -12.41 -23.12 15.47
C VAL A 317 -13.05 -24.46 15.81
N GLU A 318 -13.17 -25.38 14.83
CA GLU A 318 -13.79 -26.70 14.99
C GLU A 318 -12.84 -27.64 15.77
N LYS A 319 -13.43 -28.58 16.53
CA LYS A 319 -12.72 -29.66 17.22
C LYS A 319 -13.15 -31.00 16.64
N ALA A 320 -12.22 -31.95 16.53
CA ALA A 320 -12.56 -33.32 16.10
C ALA A 320 -13.60 -33.99 17.00
N SER A 321 -13.57 -33.68 18.29
CA SER A 321 -14.56 -34.16 19.28
C SER A 321 -14.63 -33.23 20.49
N ARG A 322 -15.66 -33.43 21.32
CA ARG A 322 -15.76 -32.71 22.62
C ARG A 322 -14.57 -32.99 23.56
N LYS A 323 -13.82 -34.06 23.33
CA LYS A 323 -12.65 -34.46 24.15
C LYS A 323 -11.35 -33.94 23.57
N SER A 324 -11.32 -33.39 22.35
CA SER A 324 -10.11 -32.87 21.75
C SER A 324 -9.52 -31.71 22.55
N GLN A 325 -8.23 -31.79 22.84
CA GLN A 325 -7.52 -30.83 23.66
C GLN A 325 -7.46 -29.44 23.00
N PHE A 326 -7.22 -29.42 21.69
CA PHE A 326 -7.10 -28.21 20.88
C PHE A 326 -8.18 -28.20 19.79
N PRO A 327 -8.44 -27.05 19.15
CA PRO A 327 -9.11 -27.02 17.85
C PRO A 327 -8.27 -27.76 16.80
N LEU A 328 -8.86 -28.01 15.65
CA LEU A 328 -8.18 -28.62 14.51
C LEU A 328 -7.05 -27.72 13.99
N LEU A 329 -5.90 -28.32 13.74
CA LEU A 329 -4.74 -27.68 13.15
C LEU A 329 -4.74 -27.97 11.64
N TYR A 330 -4.79 -26.93 10.83
CA TYR A 330 -4.76 -26.96 9.38
C TYR A 330 -3.29 -26.75 8.94
N ILE A 331 -2.73 -27.72 8.24
CA ILE A 331 -1.30 -27.77 7.89
C ILE A 331 -1.18 -27.82 6.37
N ALA A 332 -0.53 -26.83 5.80
CA ALA A 332 -0.20 -26.82 4.38
C ALA A 332 0.92 -27.83 4.08
N SER A 333 0.78 -28.57 2.98
CA SER A 333 1.76 -29.56 2.54
C SER A 333 2.50 -29.05 1.30
N CYS A 334 3.80 -28.90 1.41
CA CYS A 334 4.70 -28.66 0.30
C CYS A 334 5.50 -29.93 -0.01
N GLY A 335 5.50 -30.36 -1.28
CA GLY A 335 6.27 -31.54 -1.69
C GLY A 335 5.67 -32.89 -1.28
N GLY A 336 4.38 -33.03 -1.28
CA GLY A 336 3.63 -34.27 -1.04
C GLY A 336 2.32 -34.28 -1.83
N GLU A 337 1.21 -34.63 -1.19
CA GLU A 337 -0.13 -34.63 -1.81
C GLU A 337 -0.63 -33.20 -2.00
N ASN A 338 0.00 -32.17 -2.08
CA ASN A 338 -0.42 -30.79 -2.35
C ASN A 338 -1.86 -30.47 -1.82
N CYS A 339 -2.08 -30.73 -0.55
CA CYS A 339 -3.36 -30.53 0.14
C CYS A 339 -3.17 -29.83 1.49
N CYS A 340 -4.28 -29.43 2.10
CA CYS A 340 -4.32 -29.00 3.50
C CYS A 340 -4.68 -30.21 4.38
N TYR A 341 -3.79 -30.61 5.27
CA TYR A 341 -4.07 -31.63 6.29
C TYR A 341 -4.80 -31.02 7.48
N VAL A 342 -6.02 -31.47 7.76
CA VAL A 342 -6.76 -31.09 8.95
C VAL A 342 -6.50 -32.11 10.04
N THR A 343 -5.82 -31.70 11.10
CA THR A 343 -5.21 -32.62 12.07
C THR A 343 -5.73 -32.35 13.50
N ASP A 344 -6.22 -33.38 14.17
CA ASP A 344 -6.45 -33.35 15.62
C ASP A 344 -5.11 -33.59 16.32
N VAL A 345 -4.63 -32.58 17.05
CA VAL A 345 -3.32 -32.61 17.74
C VAL A 345 -3.53 -32.61 19.25
N THR A 346 -2.66 -33.33 19.96
CA THR A 346 -2.60 -33.39 21.41
C THR A 346 -1.17 -33.26 21.89
N LEU A 347 -0.94 -33.21 23.21
CA LEU A 347 0.43 -33.28 23.76
C LEU A 347 1.06 -34.69 23.66
N LYS A 348 0.34 -35.67 23.09
CA LYS A 348 0.81 -37.07 23.04
C LYS A 348 0.89 -37.65 21.63
N GLY A 349 0.30 -36.97 20.64
CA GLY A 349 0.25 -37.43 19.25
C GLY A 349 -0.80 -36.67 18.45
N SER A 350 -0.99 -37.09 17.22
CA SER A 350 -1.89 -36.45 16.26
C SER A 350 -2.62 -37.50 15.41
N GLN A 351 -3.70 -37.06 14.76
CA GLN A 351 -4.44 -37.83 13.76
C GLN A 351 -4.93 -36.89 12.66
N VAL A 352 -4.68 -37.20 11.40
CA VAL A 352 -5.32 -36.53 10.26
C VAL A 352 -6.76 -36.96 10.21
N VAL A 353 -7.70 -36.02 10.24
CA VAL A 353 -9.14 -36.26 10.25
C VAL A 353 -9.85 -35.80 8.98
N GLN A 354 -9.19 -34.95 8.18
CA GLN A 354 -9.68 -34.51 6.86
C GLN A 354 -8.49 -34.05 6.02
N LYS A 355 -8.60 -34.17 4.71
CA LYS A 355 -7.72 -33.55 3.73
C LYS A 355 -8.53 -32.63 2.83
N ILE A 356 -8.03 -31.42 2.55
CA ILE A 356 -8.68 -30.47 1.65
C ILE A 356 -7.77 -30.28 0.43
N PHE A 357 -8.30 -30.59 -0.73
CA PHE A 357 -7.64 -30.45 -2.03
C PHE A 357 -8.24 -29.28 -2.80
N TYR A 358 -7.41 -28.66 -3.65
CA TYR A 358 -7.89 -27.74 -4.67
C TYR A 358 -7.38 -28.17 -6.04
N THR A 359 -8.30 -28.33 -6.98
CA THR A 359 -8.02 -28.89 -8.33
C THR A 359 -8.03 -27.86 -9.46
N GLY A 360 -7.99 -26.56 -9.15
CA GLY A 360 -7.91 -25.50 -10.17
C GLY A 360 -6.55 -25.45 -10.88
N THR A 361 -6.53 -24.82 -12.05
CA THR A 361 -5.41 -24.89 -13.01
C THR A 361 -4.44 -23.69 -12.95
N ASP A 362 -4.73 -22.66 -12.16
CA ASP A 362 -4.00 -21.37 -12.18
C ASP A 362 -2.69 -21.38 -11.40
N TYR A 363 -2.45 -22.40 -10.58
CA TYR A 363 -1.22 -22.53 -9.81
C TYR A 363 -0.19 -23.38 -10.57
N ALA A 364 1.05 -22.91 -10.54
CA ALA A 364 2.19 -23.70 -10.99
C ALA A 364 2.96 -24.20 -9.76
N GLY A 365 2.78 -25.46 -9.40
CA GLY A 365 3.47 -26.10 -8.28
C GLY A 365 2.64 -26.18 -7.00
N THR A 366 3.31 -26.09 -5.86
CA THR A 366 2.72 -26.28 -4.53
C THR A 366 1.84 -25.10 -4.13
N ILE A 367 0.77 -25.40 -3.44
CA ILE A 367 -0.18 -24.43 -2.87
C ILE A 367 0.03 -24.40 -1.34
N ASP A 368 0.20 -23.20 -0.80
CA ASP A 368 0.09 -22.97 0.63
C ASP A 368 -1.38 -22.76 1.03
N TRP A 369 -1.69 -23.00 2.29
CA TRP A 369 -3.04 -22.90 2.84
C TRP A 369 -3.03 -22.07 4.11
N CYS A 370 -3.92 -21.10 4.22
CA CYS A 370 -4.11 -20.32 5.43
C CYS A 370 -5.59 -20.06 5.73
N LEU A 371 -5.86 -19.65 6.95
CA LEU A 371 -7.20 -19.45 7.44
C LEU A 371 -7.47 -17.98 7.81
N ASP A 372 -8.70 -17.57 7.63
CA ASP A 372 -9.38 -16.57 8.43
C ASP A 372 -10.41 -17.31 9.30
N ALA A 373 -9.92 -17.90 10.38
CA ALA A 373 -10.70 -18.83 11.21
C ALA A 373 -11.90 -18.15 11.90
N GLU A 374 -11.77 -16.86 12.25
CA GLU A 374 -12.83 -16.07 12.91
C GLU A 374 -14.02 -15.84 11.96
N ASN A 375 -13.74 -15.69 10.66
CA ASN A 375 -14.76 -15.43 9.63
C ASN A 375 -15.18 -16.69 8.85
N GLY A 376 -14.57 -17.84 9.13
CA GLY A 376 -14.93 -19.12 8.51
C GLY A 376 -14.48 -19.26 7.06
N PHE A 377 -13.29 -18.72 6.72
CA PHE A 377 -12.73 -18.82 5.40
C PHE A 377 -11.37 -19.54 5.40
N ILE A 378 -11.10 -20.25 4.30
CA ILE A 378 -9.80 -20.83 3.97
C ILE A 378 -9.31 -20.20 2.66
N TYR A 379 -8.00 -20.00 2.58
CA TYR A 379 -7.37 -19.43 1.40
C TYR A 379 -6.30 -20.37 0.88
N THR A 380 -6.19 -20.46 -0.45
CA THR A 380 -5.00 -20.99 -1.10
C THR A 380 -4.07 -19.85 -1.44
N TYR A 381 -2.78 -20.05 -1.27
CA TYR A 381 -1.75 -19.09 -1.61
C TYR A 381 -0.64 -19.77 -2.41
N GLY A 382 -0.28 -19.20 -3.55
CA GLY A 382 0.72 -19.77 -4.43
C GLY A 382 0.88 -18.97 -5.72
N GLY A 383 1.60 -19.52 -6.70
CA GLY A 383 1.82 -18.88 -7.98
C GLY A 383 3.09 -19.34 -8.66
N ARG A 384 3.70 -18.48 -9.49
CA ARG A 384 4.97 -18.74 -10.15
C ARG A 384 6.12 -18.05 -9.44
N ASN A 385 7.24 -18.75 -9.26
CA ASN A 385 8.48 -18.12 -8.79
C ASN A 385 8.90 -17.02 -9.78
N GLY A 386 9.17 -15.81 -9.26
CA GLY A 386 9.46 -14.63 -10.07
C GLY A 386 8.30 -14.09 -10.91
N GLY A 387 7.07 -14.59 -10.69
CA GLY A 387 5.85 -14.19 -11.36
C GLY A 387 4.74 -13.77 -10.39
N TYR A 388 3.51 -13.81 -10.87
CA TYR A 388 2.35 -13.48 -10.04
C TYR A 388 2.14 -14.45 -8.89
N LYS A 389 1.52 -13.96 -7.82
CA LYS A 389 0.97 -14.76 -6.70
C LYS A 389 -0.55 -14.61 -6.69
N LEU A 390 -1.23 -15.66 -6.26
CA LEU A 390 -2.68 -15.69 -6.11
C LEU A 390 -3.05 -16.07 -4.69
N LEU A 391 -4.00 -15.33 -4.09
CA LEU A 391 -4.76 -15.77 -2.93
C LEU A 391 -6.20 -16.00 -3.41
N LYS A 392 -6.69 -17.24 -3.29
CA LYS A 392 -8.07 -17.59 -3.61
C LYS A 392 -8.81 -17.89 -2.32
N LYS A 393 -9.95 -17.24 -2.13
CA LYS A 393 -10.80 -17.34 -0.95
C LYS A 393 -11.88 -18.41 -1.15
N PHE A 394 -12.06 -19.25 -0.16
CA PHE A 394 -13.12 -20.28 -0.10
C PHE A 394 -13.82 -20.24 1.25
N ARG A 395 -15.02 -20.81 1.32
CA ARG A 395 -15.62 -21.13 2.59
C ARG A 395 -14.82 -22.26 3.26
N LEU A 396 -14.56 -22.15 4.55
CA LEU A 396 -13.86 -23.19 5.31
C LEU A 396 -14.76 -24.44 5.39
N PRO A 397 -14.34 -25.61 4.83
CA PRO A 397 -15.08 -26.84 4.94
C PRO A 397 -15.17 -27.35 6.38
N LYS A 398 -16.29 -27.96 6.74
CA LYS A 398 -16.48 -28.64 8.03
C LYS A 398 -16.06 -30.11 7.92
N LEU A 399 -15.73 -30.74 9.05
CA LEU A 399 -15.44 -32.18 9.06
C LEU A 399 -16.59 -33.03 8.50
N SER A 400 -17.82 -32.61 8.74
CA SER A 400 -19.03 -33.31 8.25
C SER A 400 -19.26 -33.25 6.74
N GLU A 401 -18.43 -32.46 6.03
CA GLU A 401 -18.50 -32.32 4.57
C GLU A 401 -17.46 -33.19 3.86
N SER A 402 -16.66 -33.95 4.60
CA SER A 402 -15.75 -34.94 4.03
C SER A 402 -16.51 -36.07 3.34
N ASP A 403 -15.95 -36.59 2.27
CA ASP A 403 -16.37 -37.83 1.64
C ASP A 403 -16.02 -39.06 2.48
N GLU A 404 -16.24 -40.25 1.95
CA GLU A 404 -15.95 -41.53 2.60
C GLU A 404 -14.44 -41.76 2.86
N ASN A 405 -13.56 -41.06 2.17
CA ASN A 405 -12.12 -41.11 2.32
C ASN A 405 -11.60 -40.06 3.31
N GLY A 406 -12.46 -39.21 3.84
CA GLY A 406 -12.08 -38.07 4.69
C GLY A 406 -11.56 -36.89 3.88
N GLU A 407 -11.97 -36.74 2.62
CA GLU A 407 -11.47 -35.74 1.70
C GLU A 407 -12.53 -34.70 1.33
N VAL A 408 -12.09 -33.46 1.06
CA VAL A 408 -12.88 -32.38 0.43
C VAL A 408 -12.12 -31.88 -0.77
N HIS A 409 -12.82 -31.81 -1.92
CA HIS A 409 -12.25 -31.36 -3.18
C HIS A 409 -12.86 -30.02 -3.61
N LEU A 410 -12.12 -28.93 -3.41
CA LEU A 410 -12.49 -27.59 -3.86
C LEU A 410 -12.10 -27.41 -5.33
N THR A 411 -12.91 -26.68 -6.05
CA THR A 411 -12.76 -26.38 -7.50
C THR A 411 -12.82 -24.88 -7.73
N ASP A 412 -12.65 -24.46 -8.97
CA ASP A 412 -12.83 -23.04 -9.36
C ASP A 412 -14.27 -22.54 -9.13
N ALA A 413 -15.25 -23.45 -9.09
CA ALA A 413 -16.64 -23.10 -8.79
C ALA A 413 -16.86 -22.71 -7.31
N ASP A 414 -15.97 -23.12 -6.41
CA ASP A 414 -16.04 -22.84 -4.97
C ASP A 414 -15.31 -21.55 -4.59
N VAL A 415 -14.62 -20.90 -5.54
CA VAL A 415 -13.86 -19.67 -5.34
C VAL A 415 -14.81 -18.51 -5.08
N LEU A 416 -14.70 -17.87 -3.93
CA LEU A 416 -15.50 -16.71 -3.54
C LEU A 416 -14.86 -15.39 -3.98
N ASP A 417 -13.53 -15.31 -3.95
CA ASP A 417 -12.77 -14.12 -4.39
C ASP A 417 -11.33 -14.49 -4.74
N ILE A 418 -10.70 -13.64 -5.58
CA ILE A 418 -9.32 -13.81 -6.03
C ILE A 418 -8.58 -12.49 -5.83
N THR A 419 -7.47 -12.53 -5.10
CA THR A 419 -6.50 -11.45 -5.06
C THR A 419 -5.25 -11.86 -5.83
N ARG A 420 -4.91 -11.10 -6.87
CA ARG A 420 -3.72 -11.31 -7.70
C ARG A 420 -2.68 -10.23 -7.42
N ILE A 421 -1.45 -10.65 -7.17
CA ILE A 421 -0.29 -9.79 -6.94
C ILE A 421 0.73 -10.12 -8.01
N ASP A 422 0.96 -9.17 -8.92
CA ASP A 422 1.82 -9.40 -10.09
C ASP A 422 3.31 -9.25 -9.76
N LYS A 423 3.66 -8.47 -8.73
CA LYS A 423 5.05 -8.14 -8.34
C LYS A 423 5.18 -7.99 -6.84
N GLY A 424 6.42 -8.01 -6.33
CA GLY A 424 6.77 -7.63 -4.97
C GLY A 424 6.82 -8.77 -3.97
N ILE A 425 6.49 -10.01 -4.36
CA ILE A 425 6.66 -11.21 -3.54
C ILE A 425 7.55 -12.20 -4.30
N ASN A 426 8.69 -12.58 -3.70
CA ASN A 426 9.64 -13.49 -4.31
C ASN A 426 9.25 -14.95 -4.07
N ILE A 427 9.32 -15.38 -2.79
CA ILE A 427 8.97 -16.72 -2.37
C ILE A 427 8.10 -16.65 -1.13
N TRP A 428 7.05 -17.46 -1.08
CA TRP A 428 6.17 -17.52 0.07
C TRP A 428 6.71 -18.47 1.15
N GLN A 429 6.62 -18.01 2.40
CA GLN A 429 7.16 -18.69 3.57
C GLN A 429 6.10 -18.88 4.67
N GLY A 430 4.89 -19.10 4.29
CA GLY A 430 3.72 -19.15 5.14
C GLY A 430 2.79 -17.98 4.94
N SER A 431 1.62 -18.05 5.56
CA SER A 431 0.58 -17.05 5.38
C SER A 431 -0.48 -17.12 6.48
N ILE A 432 -1.13 -16.01 6.76
CA ILE A 432 -2.29 -15.94 7.65
C ILE A 432 -3.21 -14.81 7.21
N VAL A 433 -4.52 -15.01 7.30
CA VAL A 433 -5.51 -13.98 6.99
C VAL A 433 -6.30 -13.60 8.25
N ARG A 434 -6.56 -12.32 8.40
CA ARG A 434 -7.47 -11.79 9.40
C ARG A 434 -8.28 -10.64 8.82
N GLY A 435 -9.55 -10.88 8.58
CA GLY A 435 -10.45 -9.91 7.98
C GLY A 435 -10.00 -9.42 6.61
N ARG A 436 -9.74 -8.12 6.50
CA ARG A 436 -9.29 -7.46 5.28
C ARG A 436 -7.85 -7.76 4.89
N TYR A 437 -6.99 -8.18 5.81
CA TYR A 437 -5.56 -8.26 5.58
C TYR A 437 -5.02 -9.70 5.59
N ALA A 438 -4.18 -10.01 4.59
CA ALA A 438 -3.31 -11.18 4.59
C ALA A 438 -1.89 -10.76 4.94
N TYR A 439 -1.23 -11.54 5.81
CA TYR A 439 0.15 -11.33 6.25
C TYR A 439 1.01 -12.44 5.67
N LEU A 440 2.01 -12.05 4.89
CA LEU A 440 2.80 -12.96 4.07
C LEU A 440 4.29 -12.74 4.34
N PRO A 441 4.96 -13.59 5.12
CA PRO A 441 6.41 -13.65 5.15
C PRO A 441 6.97 -13.98 3.77
N ASP A 442 8.08 -13.36 3.38
CA ASP A 442 8.70 -13.52 2.08
C ASP A 442 10.23 -13.52 2.17
N GLY A 443 10.83 -14.37 1.38
CA GLY A 443 12.25 -14.37 1.11
C GLY A 443 13.06 -15.38 1.89
N TYR A 444 14.30 -15.59 1.45
CA TYR A 444 15.35 -16.38 2.07
C TYR A 444 16.71 -15.78 1.70
N ALA A 445 17.71 -15.96 2.56
CA ALA A 445 19.05 -15.45 2.29
C ALA A 445 19.65 -16.05 0.98
N PRO A 446 20.36 -15.26 0.14
CA PRO A 446 20.82 -13.89 0.37
C PRO A 446 19.85 -12.79 -0.09
N HIS A 447 18.61 -13.11 -0.40
CA HIS A 447 17.62 -12.13 -0.81
C HIS A 447 17.13 -11.29 0.37
N GLU A 448 16.54 -10.15 0.08
CA GLU A 448 15.86 -9.35 1.09
C GLU A 448 14.65 -10.11 1.66
N LEU A 449 14.41 -9.89 2.95
CA LEU A 449 13.34 -10.54 3.71
C LEU A 449 12.25 -9.53 4.06
N PHE A 450 11.00 -9.93 3.90
CA PHE A 450 9.86 -9.05 4.14
C PHE A 450 8.74 -9.75 4.92
N ILE A 451 7.91 -8.95 5.57
CA ILE A 451 6.52 -9.31 5.88
C ILE A 451 5.63 -8.37 5.07
N HIS A 452 4.93 -8.89 4.09
CA HIS A 452 3.96 -8.15 3.31
C HIS A 452 2.59 -8.19 3.99
N VAL A 453 1.89 -7.06 3.97
CA VAL A 453 0.47 -6.97 4.32
C VAL A 453 -0.29 -6.68 3.04
N VAL A 454 -1.12 -7.64 2.63
CA VAL A 454 -1.94 -7.53 1.44
C VAL A 454 -3.33 -7.11 1.85
N ASP A 455 -3.82 -6.05 1.25
CA ASP A 455 -5.19 -5.60 1.36
C ASP A 455 -6.05 -6.40 0.37
N LEU A 456 -6.92 -7.26 0.89
CA LEU A 456 -7.76 -8.15 0.08
C LEU A 456 -8.92 -7.42 -0.60
N ASP A 457 -9.37 -6.29 -0.03
CA ASP A 457 -10.42 -5.46 -0.64
C ASP A 457 -9.86 -4.64 -1.81
N GLU A 458 -8.68 -4.03 -1.61
CA GLU A 458 -7.98 -3.22 -2.62
C GLU A 458 -7.13 -4.08 -3.58
N LYS A 459 -6.98 -5.39 -3.30
CA LYS A 459 -6.23 -6.38 -4.10
C LYS A 459 -4.79 -5.97 -4.42
N ARG A 460 -4.09 -5.41 -3.42
CA ARG A 460 -2.72 -4.91 -3.54
C ARG A 460 -1.91 -5.10 -2.27
N ILE A 461 -0.60 -5.05 -2.39
CA ILE A 461 0.28 -4.94 -1.22
C ILE A 461 0.07 -3.55 -0.60
N ALA A 462 -0.42 -3.51 0.63
CA ALA A 462 -0.65 -2.28 1.38
C ALA A 462 0.57 -1.85 2.22
N LEU A 463 1.40 -2.82 2.63
CA LEU A 463 2.62 -2.58 3.40
C LEU A 463 3.63 -3.69 3.11
N SER A 464 4.90 -3.32 2.93
CA SER A 464 6.04 -4.23 2.92
C SER A 464 7.01 -3.82 4.01
N LYS A 465 7.10 -4.61 5.08
CA LYS A 465 8.08 -4.40 6.15
C LYS A 465 9.34 -5.16 5.83
N ASN A 466 10.44 -4.45 5.52
CA ASN A 466 11.75 -5.05 5.39
C ASN A 466 12.24 -5.54 6.76
N ILE A 467 12.64 -6.80 6.84
CA ILE A 467 13.14 -7.49 8.04
C ILE A 467 14.49 -8.18 7.79
N THR A 468 15.20 -7.78 6.74
CA THR A 468 16.49 -8.37 6.33
C THR A 468 17.55 -8.29 7.47
N ASP A 469 17.47 -7.26 8.31
CA ASP A 469 18.36 -7.11 9.47
C ASP A 469 18.20 -8.23 10.52
N LEU A 470 17.11 -9.01 10.48
CA LEU A 470 16.92 -10.17 11.37
C LEU A 470 17.73 -11.39 10.92
N VAL A 471 18.23 -11.37 9.67
CA VAL A 471 19.19 -12.32 9.06
C VAL A 471 18.62 -13.72 8.80
N ASP A 472 17.76 -14.25 9.68
CA ASP A 472 17.19 -15.60 9.58
C ASP A 472 16.01 -15.65 8.61
N GLU A 473 15.74 -16.81 8.03
CA GLU A 473 14.65 -17.06 7.10
C GLU A 473 13.29 -17.09 7.83
N PRO A 474 12.34 -16.18 7.50
CA PRO A 474 11.01 -16.22 8.09
C PRO A 474 10.22 -17.39 7.51
N GLU A 475 9.55 -18.18 8.36
CA GLU A 475 8.84 -19.39 7.94
C GLU A 475 7.34 -19.28 8.27
N GLY A 476 6.90 -19.86 9.34
CA GLY A 476 5.50 -19.85 9.75
C GLY A 476 5.09 -18.58 10.49
N ILE A 477 3.82 -18.17 10.32
CA ILE A 477 3.25 -16.98 10.95
C ILE A 477 1.90 -17.29 11.60
N CYS A 478 1.63 -16.71 12.78
CA CYS A 478 0.28 -16.68 13.35
C CYS A 478 -0.05 -15.33 13.96
N LEU A 479 -1.35 -15.04 14.08
CA LEU A 479 -1.85 -13.82 14.72
C LEU A 479 -2.42 -14.15 16.09
N LYS A 480 -1.91 -13.51 17.14
CA LYS A 480 -2.36 -13.71 18.51
C LYS A 480 -2.13 -12.44 19.35
N ASP A 481 -3.12 -12.11 20.19
CA ASP A 481 -3.05 -11.01 21.17
C ASP A 481 -2.64 -9.67 20.53
N GLY A 482 -3.18 -9.33 19.34
CA GLY A 482 -2.87 -8.09 18.63
C GLY A 482 -1.46 -8.04 18.03
N CYS A 483 -0.80 -9.18 17.87
CA CYS A 483 0.54 -9.28 17.31
C CYS A 483 0.60 -10.37 16.23
N ALA A 484 1.50 -10.19 15.27
CA ALA A 484 1.97 -11.25 14.40
C ALA A 484 3.20 -11.92 15.05
N TRP A 485 3.15 -13.23 15.13
CA TRP A 485 4.23 -14.08 15.68
C TRP A 485 4.80 -14.88 14.54
N VAL A 486 6.08 -14.73 14.29
CA VAL A 486 6.79 -15.36 13.16
C VAL A 486 7.92 -16.20 13.70
N VAL A 487 7.96 -17.46 13.29
CA VAL A 487 9.10 -18.33 13.54
C VAL A 487 10.10 -18.22 12.40
N PHE A 488 11.38 -18.21 12.74
CA PHE A 488 12.49 -18.10 11.80
C PHE A 488 13.35 -19.35 11.85
N ASN A 489 13.76 -19.82 10.69
CA ASN A 489 14.76 -20.87 10.53
C ASN A 489 16.14 -20.21 10.41
N THR A 490 17.09 -20.64 11.24
CA THR A 490 18.45 -20.10 11.17
C THR A 490 19.18 -20.65 9.96
N THR A 491 19.92 -19.79 9.27
CA THR A 491 20.74 -20.17 8.11
C THR A 491 22.18 -20.51 8.49
N ASP A 492 22.63 -20.11 9.70
CA ASP A 492 24.00 -20.25 10.19
C ASP A 492 24.11 -21.31 11.30
N GLY A 493 25.01 -22.29 11.15
CA GLY A 493 25.36 -23.25 12.18
C GLY A 493 24.26 -24.28 12.48
N PRO A 494 24.14 -24.75 13.73
CA PRO A 494 23.06 -25.67 14.13
C PRO A 494 21.71 -24.99 13.91
N ARG A 495 20.77 -25.68 13.25
CA ARG A 495 19.46 -25.14 12.98
C ARG A 495 18.69 -24.84 14.25
N HIS A 496 18.24 -23.61 14.39
CA HIS A 496 17.49 -23.09 15.51
C HIS A 496 16.14 -22.56 15.00
N SER A 497 15.15 -22.52 15.87
CA SER A 497 13.85 -21.94 15.60
C SER A 497 13.66 -20.70 16.46
N ARG A 498 13.93 -19.53 15.90
CA ARG A 498 13.82 -18.26 16.61
C ARG A 498 12.43 -17.66 16.45
N LEU A 499 11.86 -17.19 17.55
CA LEU A 499 10.54 -16.58 17.58
C LEU A 499 10.64 -15.08 17.74
N TRP A 500 10.05 -14.38 16.81
CA TRP A 500 9.87 -12.93 16.85
C TRP A 500 8.39 -12.56 16.92
N ARG A 501 8.09 -11.46 17.61
CA ARG A 501 6.77 -10.87 17.68
C ARG A 501 6.78 -9.50 17.02
N PHE A 502 5.75 -9.20 16.22
CA PHE A 502 5.57 -7.93 15.54
C PHE A 502 4.26 -7.30 16.01
N SER A 503 4.29 -6.04 16.46
CA SER A 503 3.07 -5.31 16.82
C SER A 503 2.20 -5.07 15.58
N LEU A 504 0.88 -5.29 15.70
CA LEU A 504 -0.10 -4.97 14.67
C LEU A 504 -0.69 -3.59 14.90
#